data_639dc76897cc6d3b0617d9cb0a01a41f
#
_entry.id   639dc76897cc6d3b0617d9cb0a01a41f
#
_cell.length_a   1.000
_cell.length_b   1.000
_cell.length_c   1.000
_cell.angle_alpha   90.00
_cell.angle_beta   90.00
_cell.angle_gamma   90.00
#
_symmetry.space_group_name_H-M   'P 1'
#
loop_
_entity.id
_entity.type
_entity.pdbx_description
1 polymer ?
#
loop_
_entity_poly.entity_id
_entity_poly.type
_entity_poly.pdbx_seq_one_letter_code
_entity_poly.pdbx_strand_id
1 'polypeptide(L)'
;YARWRAVVVKFTLSWLKEYLDTYEPLEKIADKLTMIGLEVEHIDDKAKALAPFVIAKVISAEQHPNADRLRVCMVDYGQIANGDKPLQVVCGAPNARAGLIGAFAAPGTYVPGIDTTLGIGNIRGVESRGMLCSAFELGLSEDHEGIIDLPADAPVGQRYADWAGLGD
;
A
#
# COMPACT_ATOMS: atom_id res chain seq x y z
N TYR A 1 21.90 -17.94 -28.43
CA TYR A 1 21.30 -16.73 -28.06
C TYR A 1 20.04 -17.00 -27.39
N ALA A 2 20.24 -17.44 -26.50
CA ALA A 2 19.18 -17.55 -26.39
C ALA A 2 18.30 -16.97 -25.49
N ARG A 3 17.63 -17.21 -25.40
CA ARG A 3 16.44 -17.15 -24.59
C ARG A 3 16.73 -17.06 -23.12
N TRP A 4 17.63 -16.15 -22.81
CA TRP A 4 17.57 -15.50 -21.53
C TRP A 4 16.36 -14.59 -21.55
N ARG A 5 15.22 -15.18 -21.76
CA ARG A 5 14.00 -14.52 -21.47
C ARG A 5 14.04 -14.23 -20.00
N ALA A 6 14.35 -13.03 -19.78
CA ALA A 6 14.05 -12.23 -18.64
C ALA A 6 13.38 -13.00 -17.51
N VAL A 7 14.17 -13.64 -16.74
CA VAL A 7 13.82 -13.77 -15.34
C VAL A 7 13.78 -12.33 -14.87
N VAL A 8 12.59 -11.76 -14.82
CA VAL A 8 12.42 -10.46 -14.18
C VAL A 8 12.69 -10.68 -12.71
N VAL A 9 13.94 -10.53 -12.33
CA VAL A 9 14.32 -10.57 -10.93
C VAL A 9 13.91 -9.24 -10.36
N LYS A 10 12.80 -9.23 -9.65
CA LYS A 10 12.40 -8.07 -8.85
C LYS A 10 13.29 -8.00 -7.63
N PHE A 11 14.01 -6.91 -7.49
CA PHE A 11 14.85 -6.64 -6.32
C PHE A 11 14.71 -5.18 -5.92
N THR A 12 14.96 -4.89 -4.64
CA THR A 12 14.97 -3.52 -4.12
C THR A 12 16.27 -2.82 -4.46
N LEU A 13 16.27 -1.48 -4.44
CA LEU A 13 17.47 -0.68 -4.62
C LEU A 13 18.48 -0.93 -3.49
N SER A 14 18.02 -1.10 -2.25
CA SER A 14 18.87 -1.47 -1.11
C SER A 14 19.64 -2.75 -1.37
N TRP A 15 18.94 -3.79 -1.79
CA TRP A 15 19.56 -5.07 -2.12
C TRP A 15 20.58 -4.94 -3.24
N LEU A 16 20.25 -4.20 -4.29
CA LEU A 16 21.14 -3.98 -5.42
C LEU A 16 22.40 -3.21 -5.01
N LYS A 17 22.27 -2.17 -4.20
CA LYS A 17 23.38 -1.39 -3.65
C LYS A 17 24.29 -2.24 -2.78
N GLU A 18 23.71 -3.07 -1.91
CA GLU A 18 24.48 -4.00 -1.07
C GLU A 18 25.29 -4.99 -1.91
N TYR A 19 24.65 -5.57 -2.92
CA TYR A 19 25.28 -6.55 -3.79
C TYR A 19 26.37 -5.95 -4.68
N LEU A 20 26.16 -4.76 -5.22
CA LEU A 20 27.08 -4.09 -6.13
C LEU A 20 28.02 -3.11 -5.44
N ASP A 21 27.87 -2.94 -4.12
CA ASP A 21 28.65 -1.95 -3.34
C ASP A 21 28.72 -0.57 -4.02
N THR A 22 27.54 -0.04 -4.34
CA THR A 22 27.41 1.24 -5.06
C THR A 22 26.35 2.13 -4.40
N TYR A 23 26.62 3.45 -4.45
CA TYR A 23 25.68 4.48 -4.00
C TYR A 23 25.14 5.32 -5.16
N GLU A 24 25.27 4.85 -6.37
CA GLU A 24 24.81 5.56 -7.55
C GLU A 24 23.27 5.61 -7.62
N PRO A 25 22.69 6.65 -8.24
CA PRO A 25 21.26 6.73 -8.49
C PRO A 25 20.73 5.54 -9.28
N LEU A 26 19.44 5.24 -9.10
CA LEU A 26 18.78 4.11 -9.74
C LEU A 26 18.97 4.10 -11.26
N GLU A 27 18.85 5.25 -11.91
CA GLU A 27 19.01 5.39 -13.36
C GLU A 27 20.41 4.97 -13.82
N LYS A 28 21.43 5.39 -13.10
CA LYS A 28 22.82 5.02 -13.39
C LYS A 28 23.09 3.54 -13.18
N ILE A 29 22.48 2.94 -12.15
CA ILE A 29 22.58 1.50 -11.91
C ILE A 29 21.91 0.73 -13.06
N ALA A 30 20.74 1.18 -13.52
CA ALA A 30 20.06 0.60 -14.67
C ALA A 30 20.90 0.68 -15.94
N ASP A 31 21.52 1.83 -16.21
CA ASP A 31 22.43 2.01 -17.36
C ASP A 31 23.62 1.04 -17.30
N LYS A 32 24.24 0.89 -16.14
CA LYS A 32 25.35 -0.06 -15.95
C LYS A 32 24.93 -1.49 -16.20
N LEU A 33 23.76 -1.90 -15.71
CA LEU A 33 23.24 -3.24 -15.95
C LEU A 33 22.97 -3.47 -17.45
N THR A 34 22.48 -2.45 -18.15
CA THR A 34 22.27 -2.50 -19.61
C THR A 34 23.58 -2.67 -20.35
N MET A 35 24.63 -1.94 -19.94
CA MET A 35 25.96 -2.02 -20.54
C MET A 35 26.61 -3.41 -20.43
N ILE A 36 26.28 -4.18 -19.40
CA ILE A 36 26.79 -5.56 -19.24
C ILE A 36 25.89 -6.60 -19.90
N GLY A 37 24.93 -6.17 -20.74
CA GLY A 37 24.06 -7.05 -21.53
C GLY A 37 22.82 -7.58 -20.83
N LEU A 38 22.45 -7.00 -19.70
CA LEU A 38 21.19 -7.28 -19.02
C LEU A 38 20.13 -6.29 -19.51
N GLU A 39 19.02 -6.80 -20.04
CA GLU A 39 17.85 -5.98 -20.31
C GLU A 39 17.14 -5.65 -19.01
N VAL A 40 17.19 -4.39 -18.62
CA VAL A 40 16.41 -3.87 -17.50
C VAL A 40 15.13 -3.27 -18.08
N GLU A 41 14.15 -4.14 -18.37
CA GLU A 41 12.87 -3.68 -18.93
C GLU A 41 11.99 -2.96 -17.91
N HIS A 42 12.06 -3.36 -16.64
CA HIS A 42 11.27 -2.76 -15.57
C HIS A 42 12.03 -2.78 -14.24
N ILE A 43 12.42 -1.63 -13.78
CA ILE A 43 12.74 -1.45 -12.37
C ILE A 43 11.43 -1.04 -11.68
N ASP A 44 10.90 -1.99 -10.93
CA ASP A 44 9.65 -1.81 -10.21
C ASP A 44 9.94 -1.02 -8.94
N ASP A 45 9.79 0.30 -9.00
CA ASP A 45 9.92 1.16 -7.82
C ASP A 45 8.66 1.07 -6.96
N LYS A 46 8.60 0.01 -6.16
CA LYS A 46 7.47 -0.25 -5.26
C LYS A 46 7.33 0.82 -4.19
N ALA A 47 8.42 1.37 -3.72
CA ALA A 47 8.39 2.43 -2.72
C ALA A 47 7.65 3.66 -3.26
N LYS A 48 7.91 4.03 -4.51
CA LYS A 48 7.24 5.15 -5.16
C LYS A 48 5.75 4.88 -5.36
N ALA A 49 5.40 3.67 -5.80
CA ALA A 49 4.01 3.27 -5.99
C ALA A 49 3.22 3.25 -4.68
N LEU A 50 3.87 2.90 -3.57
CA LEU A 50 3.26 2.78 -2.25
C LEU A 50 3.45 4.04 -1.38
N ALA A 51 4.12 5.07 -1.85
CA ALA A 51 4.38 6.30 -1.10
C ALA A 51 3.10 6.96 -0.53
N PRO A 52 1.94 6.98 -1.22
CA PRO A 52 0.72 7.58 -0.67
C PRO A 52 0.02 6.74 0.41
N PHE A 53 0.37 5.46 0.54
CA PHE A 53 -0.25 4.59 1.54
C PHE A 53 0.34 4.84 2.92
N VAL A 54 -0.52 4.97 3.92
CA VAL A 54 -0.12 5.25 5.31
C VAL A 54 -0.63 4.18 6.26
N ILE A 55 0.04 4.04 7.38
CA ILE A 55 -0.41 3.17 8.47
C ILE A 55 -1.54 3.88 9.20
N ALA A 56 -2.66 3.20 9.33
CA ALA A 56 -3.86 3.73 9.95
C ALA A 56 -4.45 2.76 10.96
N LYS A 57 -5.13 3.30 11.96
CA LYS A 57 -5.84 2.53 12.98
C LYS A 57 -7.34 2.69 12.83
N VAL A 58 -8.05 1.58 12.88
CA VAL A 58 -9.51 1.57 12.96
C VAL A 58 -9.91 1.84 14.41
N ILE A 59 -10.54 3.00 14.65
CA ILE A 59 -11.01 3.40 15.96
C ILE A 59 -12.28 2.65 16.32
N SER A 60 -13.21 2.54 15.36
CA SER A 60 -14.46 1.83 15.53
C SER A 60 -14.87 1.15 14.24
N ALA A 61 -15.57 0.03 14.36
CA ALA A 61 -16.13 -0.71 13.23
C ALA A 61 -17.54 -1.13 13.60
N GLU A 62 -18.52 -0.55 12.94
CA GLU A 62 -19.93 -0.80 13.18
C GLU A 62 -20.58 -1.47 11.97
N GLN A 63 -21.66 -2.21 12.21
CA GLN A 63 -22.43 -2.82 11.14
C GLN A 63 -22.99 -1.75 10.21
N HIS A 64 -22.84 -1.95 8.90
CA HIS A 64 -23.46 -1.08 7.91
C HIS A 64 -24.98 -1.20 8.00
N PRO A 65 -25.73 -0.07 8.00
CA PRO A 65 -27.19 -0.13 8.18
C PRO A 65 -27.95 -0.79 7.04
N ASN A 66 -27.38 -0.83 5.83
CA ASN A 66 -28.03 -1.34 4.63
C ASN A 66 -27.31 -2.52 3.98
N ALA A 67 -26.30 -3.09 4.63
CA ALA A 67 -25.51 -4.20 4.05
C ALA A 67 -24.92 -5.09 5.14
N ASP A 68 -25.28 -6.38 5.12
CA ASP A 68 -24.89 -7.33 6.17
C ASP A 68 -23.38 -7.64 6.20
N ARG A 69 -22.71 -7.52 5.07
CA ARG A 69 -21.29 -7.86 4.93
C ARG A 69 -20.35 -6.66 4.99
N LEU A 70 -20.90 -5.48 5.15
CA LEU A 70 -20.13 -4.25 5.21
C LEU A 70 -20.07 -3.70 6.63
N ARG A 71 -18.98 -3.03 6.94
CA ARG A 71 -18.82 -2.29 8.19
C ARG A 71 -18.47 -0.84 7.91
N VAL A 72 -18.99 0.05 8.73
CA VAL A 72 -18.64 1.46 8.73
C VAL A 72 -17.54 1.64 9.76
N CYS A 73 -16.35 1.98 9.28
CA CYS A 73 -15.16 2.14 10.11
C CYS A 73 -14.79 3.62 10.24
N MET A 74 -14.41 4.02 11.44
CA MET A 74 -13.77 5.32 11.66
C MET A 74 -12.26 5.10 11.73
N VAL A 75 -11.51 5.82 10.91
CA VAL A 75 -10.08 5.57 10.68
C VAL A 75 -9.24 6.77 11.07
N ASP A 76 -8.21 6.53 11.87
CA ASP A 76 -7.15 7.46 12.17
C ASP A 76 -5.89 7.10 11.38
N TYR A 77 -5.47 7.98 10.49
CA TYR A 77 -4.22 7.83 9.73
C TYR A 77 -3.17 8.90 10.09
N GLY A 78 -3.26 9.46 11.30
CA GLY A 78 -2.35 10.49 11.82
C GLY A 78 -2.94 11.90 11.86
N GLN A 79 -4.08 12.15 11.21
CA GLN A 79 -4.70 13.46 11.16
C GLN A 79 -5.31 13.91 12.48
N ILE A 80 -5.71 12.99 13.33
CA ILE A 80 -6.29 13.31 14.64
C ILE A 80 -5.29 14.07 15.52
N ALA A 81 -4.02 13.74 15.42
CA ALA A 81 -2.97 14.45 16.15
C ALA A 81 -2.87 15.94 15.76
N ASN A 82 -3.36 16.29 14.57
CA ASN A 82 -3.41 17.68 14.07
C ASN A 82 -4.76 18.36 14.36
N GLY A 83 -5.67 17.69 15.06
CA GLY A 83 -6.99 18.23 15.40
C GLY A 83 -8.10 17.91 14.41
N ASP A 84 -7.83 17.13 13.39
CA ASP A 84 -8.82 16.69 12.41
C ASP A 84 -9.65 15.51 12.93
N LYS A 85 -10.79 15.28 12.32
CA LYS A 85 -11.69 14.19 12.68
C LYS A 85 -11.27 12.88 11.98
N PRO A 86 -11.61 11.71 12.57
CA PRO A 86 -11.45 10.44 11.91
C PRO A 86 -12.20 10.41 10.56
N LEU A 87 -11.68 9.68 9.59
CA LEU A 87 -12.36 9.46 8.32
C LEU A 87 -13.31 8.27 8.40
N GLN A 88 -14.48 8.42 7.81
CA GLN A 88 -15.45 7.34 7.66
C GLN A 88 -15.13 6.52 6.41
N VAL A 89 -14.96 5.22 6.59
CA VAL A 89 -14.62 4.28 5.52
C VAL A 89 -15.56 3.08 5.60
N VAL A 90 -16.16 2.71 4.48
CA VAL A 90 -16.95 1.47 4.37
C VAL A 90 -16.03 0.34 3.94
N CYS A 91 -15.99 -0.74 4.71
CA CYS A 91 -15.10 -1.86 4.49
C CYS A 91 -15.87 -3.18 4.45
N GLY A 92 -15.61 -3.99 3.42
CA GLY A 92 -16.21 -5.32 3.25
C GLY A 92 -15.30 -6.47 3.71
N ALA A 93 -14.13 -6.18 4.25
CA ALA A 93 -13.20 -7.22 4.69
C ALA A 93 -13.69 -7.94 5.95
N PRO A 94 -13.56 -9.25 6.02
CA PRO A 94 -14.06 -10.03 7.17
C PRO A 94 -13.31 -9.76 8.47
N ASN A 95 -12.07 -9.27 8.38
CA ASN A 95 -11.23 -8.94 9.53
C ASN A 95 -11.32 -7.47 9.98
N ALA A 96 -12.19 -6.66 9.37
CA ALA A 96 -12.39 -5.28 9.79
C ALA A 96 -12.94 -5.24 11.22
N ARG A 97 -12.20 -4.60 12.14
CA ARG A 97 -12.56 -4.51 13.56
C ARG A 97 -11.96 -3.27 14.20
N ALA A 98 -12.55 -2.84 15.30
CA ALA A 98 -11.96 -1.78 16.11
C ALA A 98 -10.59 -2.22 16.66
N GLY A 99 -9.61 -1.33 16.59
CA GLY A 99 -8.24 -1.60 17.03
C GLY A 99 -7.32 -2.18 15.95
N LEU A 100 -7.84 -2.59 14.78
CA LEU A 100 -7.02 -3.05 13.68
C LEU A 100 -6.11 -1.91 13.18
N ILE A 101 -4.85 -2.24 12.94
CA ILE A 101 -3.89 -1.33 12.31
C ILE A 101 -3.54 -1.91 10.94
N GLY A 102 -3.67 -1.12 9.91
CA GLY A 102 -3.47 -1.58 8.54
C GLY A 102 -2.99 -0.49 7.60
N ALA A 103 -2.90 -0.83 6.33
CA ALA A 103 -2.56 0.12 5.27
C ALA A 103 -3.80 0.84 4.78
N PHE A 104 -3.72 2.15 4.66
CA PHE A 104 -4.83 3.02 4.29
C PHE A 104 -4.48 3.88 3.08
N ALA A 105 -5.43 3.99 2.16
CA ALA A 105 -5.37 4.87 1.01
C ALA A 105 -6.42 5.98 1.16
N ALA A 106 -5.96 7.21 1.25
CA ALA A 106 -6.85 8.39 1.31
C ALA A 106 -7.50 8.67 -0.05
N PRO A 107 -8.60 9.45 -0.10
CA PRO A 107 -9.18 9.88 -1.38
C PRO A 107 -8.14 10.59 -2.24
N GLY A 108 -8.12 10.29 -3.55
CA GLY A 108 -7.13 10.78 -4.50
C GLY A 108 -5.92 9.88 -4.68
N THR A 109 -5.81 8.79 -3.93
CA THR A 109 -4.71 7.83 -4.04
C THR A 109 -4.96 6.84 -5.18
N TYR A 110 -3.95 6.61 -6.01
CA TYR A 110 -3.95 5.53 -6.99
C TYR A 110 -3.64 4.19 -6.30
N VAL A 111 -4.49 3.20 -6.51
CA VAL A 111 -4.36 1.86 -5.93
C VAL A 111 -3.92 0.87 -7.02
N PRO A 112 -2.65 0.42 -7.01
CA PRO A 112 -2.08 -0.33 -8.12
C PRO A 112 -2.71 -1.71 -8.35
N GLY A 113 -3.11 -2.40 -7.30
CA GLY A 113 -3.70 -3.74 -7.41
C GLY A 113 -5.03 -3.79 -8.14
N ILE A 114 -5.79 -2.70 -8.09
CA ILE A 114 -7.09 -2.57 -8.77
C ILE A 114 -7.08 -1.53 -9.90
N ASP A 115 -5.91 -0.95 -10.19
CA ASP A 115 -5.72 0.05 -11.25
C ASP A 115 -6.78 1.17 -11.21
N THR A 116 -6.97 1.74 -10.04
CA THR A 116 -8.03 2.74 -9.80
C THR A 116 -7.54 3.84 -8.87
N THR A 117 -7.89 5.09 -9.19
CA THR A 117 -7.70 6.22 -8.29
C THR A 117 -8.95 6.37 -7.41
N LEU A 118 -8.74 6.40 -6.10
CA LEU A 118 -9.84 6.49 -5.15
C LEU A 118 -10.47 7.89 -5.15
N GLY A 119 -11.79 7.92 -5.05
CA GLY A 119 -12.55 9.11 -4.79
C GLY A 119 -13.38 8.97 -3.52
N ILE A 120 -14.11 10.01 -3.18
CA ILE A 120 -15.14 9.94 -2.14
C ILE A 120 -16.35 9.24 -2.76
N GLY A 121 -16.71 8.07 -2.22
CA GLY A 121 -17.79 7.25 -2.71
C GLY A 121 -18.96 7.19 -1.75
N ASN A 122 -20.13 6.81 -2.28
CA ASN A 122 -21.29 6.46 -1.48
C ASN A 122 -21.59 4.98 -1.69
N ILE A 123 -21.53 4.21 -0.61
CA ILE A 123 -21.74 2.77 -0.65
C ILE A 123 -23.02 2.46 0.13
N ARG A 124 -24.08 2.18 -0.61
CA ARG A 124 -25.41 1.89 -0.07
C ARG A 124 -25.92 2.96 0.92
N GLY A 125 -25.72 4.23 0.59
CA GLY A 125 -26.19 5.36 1.38
C GLY A 125 -25.21 5.86 2.44
N VAL A 126 -24.04 5.23 2.60
CA VAL A 126 -23.00 5.67 3.53
C VAL A 126 -21.78 6.17 2.79
N GLU A 127 -21.34 7.37 3.12
CA GLU A 127 -20.14 7.96 2.53
C GLU A 127 -18.87 7.23 2.97
N SER A 128 -18.00 6.92 2.01
CA SER A 128 -16.69 6.30 2.25
C SER A 128 -15.59 7.20 1.71
N ARG A 129 -14.65 7.56 2.56
CA ARG A 129 -13.52 8.45 2.26
C ARG A 129 -12.20 7.68 2.36
N GLY A 130 -11.89 6.92 1.32
CA GLY A 130 -10.68 6.14 1.26
C GLY A 130 -10.93 4.64 1.37
N MET A 131 -9.85 3.87 1.53
CA MET A 131 -9.88 2.42 1.54
C MET A 131 -8.86 1.85 2.52
N LEU A 132 -9.28 0.86 3.30
CA LEU A 132 -8.37 -0.04 4.00
C LEU A 132 -7.98 -1.15 3.04
N CYS A 133 -6.69 -1.35 2.83
CA CYS A 133 -6.17 -2.17 1.74
C CYS A 133 -5.71 -3.55 2.18
N SER A 134 -5.96 -4.54 1.32
CA SER A 134 -5.29 -5.84 1.39
C SER A 134 -3.95 -5.81 0.66
N ALA A 135 -3.18 -6.90 0.76
CA ALA A 135 -1.93 -7.03 0.02
C ALA A 135 -2.15 -7.00 -1.50
N PHE A 136 -3.31 -7.43 -1.98
CA PHE A 136 -3.67 -7.37 -3.39
C PHE A 136 -3.79 -5.93 -3.91
N GLU A 137 -4.51 -5.07 -3.21
CA GLU A 137 -4.66 -3.66 -3.61
C GLU A 137 -3.31 -2.93 -3.65
N LEU A 138 -2.38 -3.29 -2.77
CA LEU A 138 -1.03 -2.74 -2.76
C LEU A 138 -0.11 -3.33 -3.85
N GLY A 139 -0.58 -4.35 -4.57
CA GLY A 139 0.23 -5.04 -5.58
C GLY A 139 1.34 -5.92 -4.99
N LEU A 140 1.22 -6.32 -3.73
CA LEU A 140 2.21 -7.12 -3.02
C LEU A 140 1.99 -8.63 -3.17
N SER A 141 0.74 -9.06 -3.30
CA SER A 141 0.38 -10.48 -3.48
C SER A 141 -1.01 -10.62 -4.10
N GLU A 142 -1.42 -11.87 -4.33
CA GLU A 142 -2.76 -12.23 -4.80
C GLU A 142 -3.80 -12.27 -3.65
N ASP A 143 -3.37 -12.08 -2.41
CA ASP A 143 -4.24 -12.16 -1.24
C ASP A 143 -5.15 -10.93 -1.13
N HIS A 144 -6.44 -11.17 -1.27
CA HIS A 144 -7.50 -10.15 -1.17
C HIS A 144 -8.59 -10.56 -0.16
N GLU A 145 -8.35 -11.54 0.69
CA GLU A 145 -9.33 -12.05 1.63
C GLU A 145 -9.57 -11.12 2.83
N GLY A 146 -8.63 -10.24 3.14
CA GLY A 146 -8.76 -9.30 4.23
C GLY A 146 -7.79 -8.14 4.15
N ILE A 147 -8.02 -7.15 4.99
CA ILE A 147 -7.13 -6.01 5.15
C ILE A 147 -5.80 -6.49 5.73
N ILE A 148 -4.70 -5.85 5.33
CA ILE A 148 -3.41 -6.04 5.98
C ILE A 148 -3.56 -5.74 7.49
N ASP A 149 -3.20 -6.70 8.32
CA ASP A 149 -3.29 -6.61 9.78
C ASP A 149 -1.87 -6.45 10.35
N LEU A 150 -1.53 -5.25 10.76
CA LEU A 150 -0.22 -4.91 11.28
C LEU A 150 -0.16 -5.11 12.80
N PRO A 151 1.06 -5.27 13.38
CA PRO A 151 1.24 -5.34 14.83
C PRO A 151 0.68 -4.11 15.54
N ALA A 152 0.28 -4.28 16.79
CA ALA A 152 -0.29 -3.20 17.62
C ALA A 152 0.65 -2.02 17.86
N ASP A 153 1.94 -2.22 17.69
CA ASP A 153 2.99 -1.21 17.83
C ASP A 153 3.35 -0.48 16.53
N ALA A 154 2.69 -0.82 15.42
CA ALA A 154 2.91 -0.16 14.14
C ALA A 154 2.57 1.34 14.24
N PRO A 155 3.44 2.24 13.77
CA PRO A 155 3.28 3.69 13.97
C PRO A 155 2.22 4.27 13.04
N VAL A 156 1.09 4.66 13.59
CA VAL A 156 -0.01 5.30 12.86
C VAL A 156 0.46 6.63 12.27
N GLY A 157 0.18 6.85 10.99
CA GLY A 157 0.56 8.06 10.25
C GLY A 157 1.88 7.96 9.50
N GLN A 158 2.69 6.94 9.75
CA GLN A 158 3.91 6.69 8.98
C GLN A 158 3.55 6.08 7.62
N ARG A 159 4.37 6.36 6.60
CA ARG A 159 4.22 5.70 5.30
C ARG A 159 4.42 4.19 5.43
N TYR A 160 3.48 3.45 4.88
CA TYR A 160 3.52 1.98 4.92
C TYR A 160 4.80 1.42 4.29
N ALA A 161 5.22 1.97 3.14
CA ALA A 161 6.42 1.50 2.45
C ALA A 161 7.69 1.64 3.31
N ASP A 162 7.82 2.74 4.04
CA ASP A 162 8.98 2.98 4.93
C ASP A 162 8.99 1.96 6.09
N TRP A 163 7.84 1.73 6.70
CA TRP A 163 7.72 0.77 7.80
C TRP A 163 7.97 -0.67 7.34
N ALA A 164 7.47 -1.03 6.17
CA ALA A 164 7.60 -2.38 5.62
C ALA A 164 8.99 -2.67 5.01
N GLY A 165 9.90 -1.67 4.99
CA GLY A 165 11.22 -1.83 4.39
C GLY A 165 11.20 -1.91 2.86
N LEU A 166 10.18 -1.35 2.23
CA LEU A 166 10.03 -1.29 0.77
C LEU A 166 10.52 0.04 0.21
N GLY A 167 10.85 1.00 1.08
CA GLY A 167 11.40 2.30 0.73
C GLY A 167 12.91 2.24 0.71
N ASP A 168 13.51 2.41 -0.46
CA ASP A 168 14.96 2.54 -0.65
C ASP A 168 15.34 3.98 -1.00
#